data_b6f3d66681447b4db35b4c991c077c4e
#
_entry.id   b6f3d66681447b4db35b4c991c077c4e
#
_cell.length_a   1.000
_cell.length_b   1.000
_cell.length_c   1.000
_cell.angle_alpha   90.00
_cell.angle_beta   90.00
_cell.angle_gamma   90.00
#
_symmetry.space_group_name_H-M   'P 1'
#
loop_
_entity.id
_entity.type
_entity.pdbx_description
1 polymer ?
#
loop_
_entity_poly.entity_id
_entity_poly.type
_entity_poly.pdbx_seq_one_letter_code
_entity_poly.pdbx_strand_id
1 'polypeptide(L)'
;TAGKVIVNGQDVGRIARAGIPFLRRNMGIIFQQQRLLNDRNILANTMLPLLVTGARSADAADRARAALDRVGLLDRAKAMPLELSGGEQQRVAVARAIVNRPQIILADEPTANLDRVAADKVLDALRSFHAVGVTCVISTHDDYVLERAERVIRLENGQLVGGAA
;
A
#
# COMPACT_ATOMS: atom_id res chain seq x y z
N THR A 1 -0.13 25.72 -12.11
CA THR A 1 -0.46 24.37 -12.63
C THR A 1 -1.96 24.25 -12.75
N ALA A 2 -2.44 23.86 -13.92
CA ALA A 2 -3.84 23.58 -14.17
C ALA A 2 -4.00 22.06 -14.38
N GLY A 3 -5.15 21.54 -14.01
CA GLY A 3 -5.46 20.12 -14.17
C GLY A 3 -6.56 19.65 -13.22
N LYS A 4 -7.04 18.44 -13.43
CA LYS A 4 -8.09 17.83 -12.64
C LYS A 4 -7.70 16.39 -12.33
N VAL A 5 -7.78 16.02 -11.05
CA VAL A 5 -7.55 14.65 -10.60
C VAL A 5 -8.89 14.11 -10.09
N ILE A 6 -9.35 13.03 -10.71
CA ILE A 6 -10.60 12.36 -10.32
C ILE A 6 -10.22 11.01 -9.72
N VAL A 7 -10.64 10.75 -8.49
CA VAL A 7 -10.50 9.46 -7.82
C VAL A 7 -11.89 8.97 -7.44
N ASN A 8 -12.26 7.80 -7.93
CA ASN A 8 -13.58 7.19 -7.69
C ASN A 8 -14.75 8.16 -7.98
N GLY A 9 -14.68 8.87 -9.11
CA GLY A 9 -15.70 9.86 -9.54
C GLY A 9 -15.63 11.20 -8.80
N GLN A 10 -14.80 11.36 -7.79
CA GLN A 10 -14.65 12.59 -7.02
C GLN A 10 -13.47 13.43 -7.53
N ASP A 11 -13.69 14.70 -7.80
CA ASP A 11 -12.64 15.67 -8.11
C ASP A 11 -11.87 16.03 -6.82
N VAL A 12 -10.64 15.51 -6.70
CA VAL A 12 -9.80 15.69 -5.51
C VAL A 12 -9.51 17.18 -5.23
N GLY A 13 -9.38 17.99 -6.29
CA GLY A 13 -9.11 19.42 -6.16
C GLY A 13 -10.28 20.22 -5.58
N ARG A 14 -11.50 19.65 -5.60
CA ARG A 14 -12.73 20.27 -5.09
C ARG A 14 -13.22 19.70 -3.77
N ILE A 15 -12.51 18.71 -3.22
CA ILE A 15 -12.88 18.13 -1.93
C ILE A 15 -12.64 19.14 -0.81
N ALA A 16 -13.69 19.44 -0.04
CA ALA A 16 -13.56 20.24 1.17
C ALA A 16 -12.61 19.57 2.17
N ARG A 17 -11.91 20.34 2.99
CA ARG A 17 -10.95 19.80 3.98
C ARG A 17 -11.55 18.70 4.87
N ALA A 18 -12.81 18.82 5.24
CA ALA A 18 -13.52 17.79 6.01
C ALA A 18 -13.73 16.47 5.25
N GLY A 19 -13.72 16.48 3.91
CA GLY A 19 -13.84 15.30 3.06
C GLY A 19 -12.54 14.52 2.85
N ILE A 20 -11.37 15.16 3.06
CA ILE A 20 -10.06 14.54 2.84
C ILE A 20 -9.85 13.25 3.65
N PRO A 21 -10.23 13.17 4.96
CA PRO A 21 -10.12 11.94 5.73
C PRO A 21 -10.92 10.77 5.14
N PHE A 22 -12.08 11.05 4.56
CA PHE A 22 -12.91 10.01 3.94
C PHE A 22 -12.29 9.49 2.64
N LEU A 23 -11.70 10.37 1.80
CA LEU A 23 -10.94 9.95 0.64
C LEU A 23 -9.76 9.04 1.05
N ARG A 24 -8.97 9.46 2.05
CA ARG A 24 -7.81 8.71 2.54
C ARG A 24 -8.15 7.33 3.08
N ARG A 25 -9.35 7.13 3.66
CA ARG A 25 -9.81 5.83 4.17
C ARG A 25 -9.99 4.80 3.06
N ASN A 26 -10.29 5.27 1.84
CA ASN A 26 -10.49 4.41 0.66
C ASN A 26 -9.20 4.17 -0.13
N MET A 27 -8.08 4.68 0.36
CA MET A 27 -6.77 4.56 -0.27
C MET A 27 -5.79 3.82 0.63
N GLY A 28 -5.11 2.81 0.10
CA GLY A 28 -3.93 2.21 0.72
C GLY A 28 -2.68 2.94 0.25
N ILE A 29 -1.80 3.35 1.17
CA ILE A 29 -0.56 4.02 0.80
C ILE A 29 0.61 3.20 1.33
N ILE A 30 1.54 2.88 0.43
CA ILE A 30 2.79 2.18 0.71
C ILE A 30 3.91 3.16 0.35
N PHE A 31 4.67 3.57 1.35
CA PHE A 31 5.81 4.48 1.17
C PHE A 31 7.08 3.69 0.91
N GLN A 32 8.06 4.29 0.26
CA GLN A 32 9.41 3.76 0.08
C GLN A 32 10.06 3.40 1.44
N GLN A 33 9.93 4.27 2.43
CA GLN A 33 10.24 3.96 3.83
C GLN A 33 8.98 3.45 4.51
N GLN A 34 9.04 2.29 5.13
CA GLN A 34 7.87 1.56 5.66
C GLN A 34 7.08 2.34 6.71
N ARG A 35 7.75 3.27 7.43
CA ARG A 35 7.16 4.13 8.47
C ARG A 35 6.33 3.34 9.47
N LEU A 36 6.87 2.20 9.91
CA LEU A 36 6.29 1.43 10.99
C LEU A 36 6.56 2.13 12.33
N LEU A 37 5.62 1.99 13.25
CA LEU A 37 5.78 2.50 14.61
C LEU A 37 6.58 1.47 15.42
N ASN A 38 7.78 1.86 15.88
CA ASN A 38 8.70 0.97 16.58
C ASN A 38 8.33 0.71 18.05
N ASP A 39 7.37 1.45 18.58
CA ASP A 39 6.84 1.31 19.95
C ASP A 39 5.75 0.23 20.07
N ARG A 40 5.41 -0.43 18.98
CA ARG A 40 4.36 -1.45 18.93
C ARG A 40 4.65 -2.55 17.91
N ASN A 41 4.11 -3.75 18.17
CA ASN A 41 4.30 -4.91 17.31
C ASN A 41 3.61 -4.75 15.95
N ILE A 42 3.88 -5.69 15.01
CA ILE A 42 3.35 -5.59 13.65
C ILE A 42 1.84 -5.77 13.56
N LEU A 43 1.23 -6.54 14.47
CA LEU A 43 -0.24 -6.62 14.54
C LEU A 43 -0.83 -5.26 14.87
N ALA A 44 -0.33 -4.59 15.90
CA ALA A 44 -0.81 -3.27 16.30
C ALA A 44 -0.54 -2.21 15.22
N ASN A 45 0.61 -2.28 14.51
CA ASN A 45 0.87 -1.45 13.33
C ASN A 45 -0.20 -1.64 12.24
N THR A 46 -0.57 -2.89 11.97
CA THR A 46 -1.57 -3.22 10.94
C THR A 46 -2.99 -2.81 11.35
N MET A 47 -3.30 -2.83 12.66
CA MET A 47 -4.60 -2.40 13.19
C MET A 47 -4.85 -0.89 13.08
N LEU A 48 -3.80 -0.06 13.04
CA LEU A 48 -3.90 1.41 13.14
C LEU A 48 -4.96 2.03 12.21
N PRO A 49 -4.99 1.74 10.90
CA PRO A 49 -5.98 2.35 10.01
C PRO A 49 -7.42 2.05 10.42
N LEU A 50 -7.66 0.86 10.97
CA LEU A 50 -8.98 0.43 11.43
C LEU A 50 -9.39 1.17 12.70
N LEU A 51 -8.47 1.27 13.67
CA LEU A 51 -8.73 1.97 14.94
C LEU A 51 -9.00 3.46 14.73
N VAL A 52 -8.23 4.11 13.84
CA VAL A 52 -8.45 5.51 13.46
C VAL A 52 -9.82 5.72 12.79
N THR A 53 -10.37 4.70 12.15
CA THR A 53 -11.71 4.74 11.54
C THR A 53 -12.83 4.33 12.49
N GLY A 54 -12.53 4.04 13.76
CA GLY A 54 -13.51 3.73 14.79
C GLY A 54 -13.90 2.26 14.88
N ALA A 55 -13.14 1.34 14.28
CA ALA A 55 -13.39 -0.08 14.42
C ALA A 55 -13.17 -0.54 15.88
N ARG A 56 -13.97 -1.50 16.34
CA ARG A 56 -13.74 -2.13 17.63
C ARG A 56 -12.41 -2.90 17.62
N SER A 57 -11.70 -2.89 18.74
CA SER A 57 -10.36 -3.48 18.85
C SER A 57 -10.32 -4.96 18.45
N ALA A 58 -11.33 -5.73 18.83
CA ALA A 58 -11.43 -7.15 18.46
C ALA A 58 -11.56 -7.34 16.93
N ASP A 59 -12.48 -6.60 16.30
CA ASP A 59 -12.70 -6.65 14.84
C ASP A 59 -11.45 -6.18 14.08
N ALA A 60 -10.77 -5.15 14.59
CA ALA A 60 -9.53 -4.65 14.03
C ALA A 60 -8.40 -5.70 14.12
N ALA A 61 -8.31 -6.43 15.24
CA ALA A 61 -7.31 -7.47 15.42
C ALA A 61 -7.53 -8.64 14.45
N ASP A 62 -8.76 -9.09 14.26
CA ASP A 62 -9.08 -10.20 13.36
C ASP A 62 -8.79 -9.83 11.90
N ARG A 63 -9.17 -8.61 11.47
CA ARG A 63 -8.86 -8.11 10.14
C ARG A 63 -7.36 -7.91 9.92
N ALA A 64 -6.64 -7.44 10.93
CA ALA A 64 -5.20 -7.28 10.86
C ALA A 64 -4.47 -8.62 10.78
N ARG A 65 -4.92 -9.66 11.52
CA ARG A 65 -4.40 -11.03 11.38
C ARG A 65 -4.59 -11.57 9.97
N ALA A 66 -5.79 -11.42 9.41
CA ALA A 66 -6.06 -11.83 8.03
C ALA A 66 -5.21 -11.06 7.00
N ALA A 67 -4.91 -9.78 7.25
CA ALA A 67 -4.02 -9.00 6.38
C ALA A 67 -2.56 -9.46 6.50
N LEU A 68 -2.08 -9.78 7.71
CA LEU A 68 -0.75 -10.33 7.94
C LEU A 68 -0.59 -11.73 7.35
N ASP A 69 -1.63 -12.55 7.40
CA ASP A 69 -1.66 -13.88 6.78
C ASP A 69 -1.44 -13.78 5.26
N ARG A 70 -2.14 -12.88 4.59
CA ARG A 70 -2.00 -12.64 3.14
C ARG A 70 -0.59 -12.26 2.69
N VAL A 71 0.21 -11.67 3.57
CA VAL A 71 1.61 -11.31 3.29
C VAL A 71 2.61 -12.29 3.91
N GLY A 72 2.13 -13.42 4.48
CA GLY A 72 2.95 -14.49 5.07
C GLY A 72 3.67 -14.07 6.34
N LEU A 73 3.01 -13.28 7.21
CA LEU A 73 3.58 -12.77 8.47
C LEU A 73 2.68 -13.00 9.70
N LEU A 74 1.67 -13.86 9.59
CA LEU A 74 0.77 -14.13 10.72
C LEU A 74 1.51 -14.67 11.93
N ASP A 75 2.44 -15.61 11.73
CA ASP A 75 3.25 -16.22 12.79
C ASP A 75 4.17 -15.21 13.51
N ARG A 76 4.46 -14.08 12.85
CA ARG A 76 5.27 -12.99 13.39
C ARG A 76 4.45 -11.85 13.97
N ALA A 77 3.13 -12.00 14.11
CA ALA A 77 2.20 -10.92 14.50
C ALA A 77 2.61 -10.17 15.80
N LYS A 78 3.30 -10.83 16.72
CA LYS A 78 3.79 -10.24 17.97
C LYS A 78 5.18 -9.63 17.87
N ALA A 79 5.91 -9.82 16.77
CA ALA A 79 7.25 -9.27 16.58
C ALA A 79 7.23 -7.74 16.51
N MET A 80 8.30 -7.12 16.97
CA MET A 80 8.52 -5.68 16.83
C MET A 80 9.12 -5.38 15.44
N PRO A 81 8.88 -4.20 14.86
CA PRO A 81 9.44 -3.85 13.54
C PRO A 81 10.95 -4.06 13.44
N LEU A 82 11.72 -3.75 14.48
CA LEU A 82 13.18 -3.89 14.51
C LEU A 82 13.67 -5.35 14.51
N GLU A 83 12.80 -6.31 14.77
CA GLU A 83 13.10 -7.75 14.73
C GLU A 83 12.89 -8.35 13.32
N LEU A 84 12.47 -7.51 12.36
CA LEU A 84 12.10 -7.91 10.99
C LEU A 84 13.16 -7.45 9.99
N SER A 85 13.39 -8.27 8.96
CA SER A 85 14.14 -7.84 7.77
C SER A 85 13.42 -6.70 7.03
N GLY A 86 14.15 -5.96 6.19
CA GLY A 86 13.56 -4.89 5.39
C GLY A 86 12.39 -5.36 4.52
N GLY A 87 12.51 -6.55 3.92
CA GLY A 87 11.44 -7.16 3.12
C GLY A 87 10.21 -7.56 3.96
N GLU A 88 10.41 -8.03 5.21
CA GLU A 88 9.31 -8.29 6.13
C GLU A 88 8.62 -7.00 6.56
N GLN A 89 9.39 -5.96 6.89
CA GLN A 89 8.84 -4.64 7.22
C GLN A 89 8.00 -4.07 6.06
N GLN A 90 8.47 -4.23 4.82
CA GLN A 90 7.73 -3.81 3.64
C GLN A 90 6.41 -4.59 3.49
N ARG A 91 6.41 -5.90 3.71
CA ARG A 91 5.17 -6.69 3.71
C ARG A 91 4.20 -6.27 4.84
N VAL A 92 4.70 -5.86 6.01
CA VAL A 92 3.84 -5.26 7.05
C VAL A 92 3.23 -3.94 6.56
N ALA A 93 4.00 -3.10 5.86
CA ALA A 93 3.46 -1.86 5.27
C ALA A 93 2.37 -2.16 4.23
N VAL A 94 2.54 -3.20 3.41
CA VAL A 94 1.48 -3.70 2.51
C VAL A 94 0.26 -4.15 3.30
N ALA A 95 0.41 -5.00 4.31
CA ALA A 95 -0.71 -5.47 5.15
C ALA A 95 -1.48 -4.29 5.77
N ARG A 96 -0.76 -3.28 6.29
CA ARG A 96 -1.35 -2.06 6.83
C ARG A 96 -2.11 -1.24 5.78
N ALA A 97 -1.62 -1.18 4.56
CA ALA A 97 -2.27 -0.45 3.48
C ALA A 97 -3.60 -1.08 3.04
N ILE A 98 -3.68 -2.42 3.08
CA ILE A 98 -4.85 -3.18 2.59
C ILE A 98 -5.91 -3.48 3.65
N VAL A 99 -5.60 -3.32 4.94
CA VAL A 99 -6.47 -3.76 6.05
C VAL A 99 -7.86 -3.09 6.02
N ASN A 100 -7.95 -1.87 5.48
CA ASN A 100 -9.21 -1.15 5.27
C ASN A 100 -9.98 -1.58 4.01
N ARG A 101 -9.46 -2.54 3.23
CA ARG A 101 -10.02 -2.94 1.92
C ARG A 101 -10.15 -1.73 0.98
N PRO A 102 -9.04 -1.03 0.69
CA PRO A 102 -9.06 0.15 -0.17
C PRO A 102 -9.46 -0.22 -1.60
N GLN A 103 -10.00 0.75 -2.33
CA GLN A 103 -10.29 0.60 -3.76
C GLN A 103 -9.06 0.91 -4.63
N ILE A 104 -8.12 1.68 -4.09
CA ILE A 104 -6.87 2.04 -4.76
C ILE A 104 -5.69 1.90 -3.80
N ILE A 105 -4.59 1.35 -4.29
CA ILE A 105 -3.30 1.29 -3.61
C ILE A 105 -2.33 2.19 -4.38
N LEU A 106 -1.69 3.11 -3.67
CA LEU A 106 -0.59 3.91 -4.18
C LEU A 106 0.70 3.41 -3.51
N ALA A 107 1.64 2.93 -4.30
CA ALA A 107 2.91 2.40 -3.82
C ALA A 107 4.07 3.17 -4.43
N ASP A 108 4.88 3.78 -3.58
CA ASP A 108 6.05 4.54 -3.96
C ASP A 108 7.30 3.69 -3.70
N GLU A 109 7.97 3.26 -4.78
CA GLU A 109 9.15 2.38 -4.75
C GLU A 109 8.99 1.18 -3.79
N PRO A 110 7.92 0.36 -3.94
CA PRO A 110 7.58 -0.65 -2.93
C PRO A 110 8.59 -1.79 -2.81
N THR A 111 9.50 -1.93 -3.77
CA THR A 111 10.54 -2.97 -3.82
C THR A 111 11.95 -2.42 -3.65
N ALA A 112 12.10 -1.10 -3.45
CA ALA A 112 13.41 -0.48 -3.26
C ALA A 112 14.14 -1.10 -2.05
N ASN A 113 15.43 -1.38 -2.23
CA ASN A 113 16.30 -1.98 -1.22
C ASN A 113 15.91 -3.41 -0.79
N LEU A 114 15.10 -4.11 -1.59
CA LEU A 114 14.79 -5.53 -1.38
C LEU A 114 15.61 -6.40 -2.34
N ASP A 115 15.97 -7.60 -1.86
CA ASP A 115 16.42 -8.65 -2.75
C ASP A 115 15.27 -9.15 -3.64
N ARG A 116 15.60 -9.90 -4.69
CA ARG A 116 14.60 -10.38 -5.68
C ARG A 116 13.51 -11.24 -5.04
N VAL A 117 13.85 -12.08 -4.08
CA VAL A 117 12.89 -12.97 -3.41
C VAL A 117 11.91 -12.17 -2.54
N ALA A 118 12.40 -11.15 -1.83
CA ALA A 118 11.54 -10.26 -1.06
C ALA A 118 10.68 -9.36 -1.96
N ALA A 119 11.26 -8.85 -3.08
CA ALA A 119 10.54 -8.06 -4.07
C ALA A 119 9.38 -8.85 -4.70
N ASP A 120 9.63 -10.10 -5.10
CA ASP A 120 8.58 -10.97 -5.65
C ASP A 120 7.42 -11.15 -4.68
N LYS A 121 7.67 -11.41 -3.41
CA LYS A 121 6.62 -11.54 -2.39
C LYS A 121 5.77 -10.27 -2.23
N VAL A 122 6.38 -9.09 -2.36
CA VAL A 122 5.66 -7.80 -2.33
C VAL A 122 4.81 -7.63 -3.58
N LEU A 123 5.37 -7.91 -4.77
CA LEU A 123 4.67 -7.79 -6.04
C LEU A 123 3.51 -8.79 -6.16
N ASP A 124 3.72 -10.03 -5.72
CA ASP A 124 2.68 -11.06 -5.71
C ASP A 124 1.52 -10.68 -4.77
N ALA A 125 1.83 -10.09 -3.60
CA ALA A 125 0.80 -9.56 -2.73
C ALA A 125 -0.01 -8.45 -3.44
N LEU A 126 0.65 -7.47 -4.08
CA LEU A 126 -0.05 -6.40 -4.83
C LEU A 126 -0.89 -6.95 -5.97
N ARG A 127 -0.37 -7.92 -6.74
CA ARG A 127 -1.12 -8.61 -7.80
C ARG A 127 -2.35 -9.32 -7.28
N SER A 128 -2.26 -9.98 -6.13
CA SER A 128 -3.41 -10.68 -5.53
C SER A 128 -4.56 -9.71 -5.20
N PHE A 129 -4.26 -8.46 -4.86
CA PHE A 129 -5.28 -7.42 -4.65
C PHE A 129 -5.82 -6.87 -5.96
N HIS A 130 -4.95 -6.69 -6.96
CA HIS A 130 -5.39 -6.30 -8.30
C HIS A 130 -6.35 -7.32 -8.90
N ALA A 131 -6.06 -8.61 -8.78
CA ALA A 131 -6.91 -9.70 -9.25
C ALA A 131 -8.33 -9.70 -8.68
N VAL A 132 -8.55 -9.08 -7.51
CA VAL A 132 -9.88 -8.91 -6.91
C VAL A 132 -10.47 -7.51 -7.12
N GLY A 133 -9.93 -6.75 -8.08
CA GLY A 133 -10.47 -5.47 -8.54
C GLY A 133 -9.93 -4.22 -7.84
N VAL A 134 -8.86 -4.32 -7.05
CA VAL A 134 -8.19 -3.15 -6.48
C VAL A 134 -7.27 -2.52 -7.52
N THR A 135 -7.38 -1.22 -7.75
CA THR A 135 -6.44 -0.50 -8.61
C THR A 135 -5.12 -0.29 -7.91
N CYS A 136 -4.01 -0.79 -8.48
CA CYS A 136 -2.66 -0.59 -7.95
C CYS A 136 -1.88 0.37 -8.84
N VAL A 137 -1.45 1.50 -8.29
CA VAL A 137 -0.57 2.47 -8.94
C VAL A 137 0.79 2.40 -8.27
N ILE A 138 1.82 2.05 -9.02
CA ILE A 138 3.19 1.88 -8.52
C ILE A 138 4.08 2.93 -9.19
N SER A 139 4.76 3.73 -8.40
CA SER A 139 5.86 4.60 -8.83
C SER A 139 7.16 3.81 -8.68
N THR A 140 7.92 3.65 -9.75
CA THR A 140 9.19 2.94 -9.71
C THR A 140 10.08 3.29 -10.91
N HIS A 141 11.37 3.09 -10.76
CA HIS A 141 12.37 3.14 -11.83
C HIS A 141 13.01 1.74 -12.10
N ASP A 142 12.56 0.70 -11.39
CA ASP A 142 13.07 -0.67 -11.56
C ASP A 142 12.38 -1.37 -12.73
N ASP A 143 13.12 -1.66 -13.80
CA ASP A 143 12.63 -2.38 -14.98
C ASP A 143 12.00 -3.72 -14.62
N TYR A 144 12.48 -4.38 -13.58
CA TYR A 144 11.91 -5.63 -13.08
C TYR A 144 10.44 -5.50 -12.65
N VAL A 145 10.06 -4.37 -12.07
CA VAL A 145 8.67 -4.05 -11.70
C VAL A 145 7.88 -3.65 -12.93
N LEU A 146 8.48 -2.85 -13.85
CA LEU A 146 7.83 -2.38 -15.06
C LEU A 146 7.42 -3.54 -15.97
N GLU A 147 8.27 -4.57 -16.14
CA GLU A 147 7.98 -5.78 -16.93
C GLU A 147 6.75 -6.56 -16.39
N ARG A 148 6.38 -6.34 -15.15
CA ARG A 148 5.27 -7.02 -14.47
C ARG A 148 4.01 -6.20 -14.40
N ALA A 149 4.04 -4.95 -14.88
CA ALA A 149 2.89 -4.07 -14.90
C ALA A 149 2.02 -4.34 -16.13
N GLU A 150 0.71 -4.26 -15.99
CA GLU A 150 -0.22 -4.36 -17.12
C GLU A 150 -0.18 -3.09 -18.00
N ARG A 151 0.12 -1.95 -17.36
CA ARG A 151 0.22 -0.66 -18.03
C ARG A 151 1.35 0.15 -17.44
N VAL A 152 2.21 0.69 -18.30
CA VAL A 152 3.31 1.57 -17.91
C VAL A 152 3.05 2.97 -18.43
N ILE A 153 3.19 3.96 -17.55
CA ILE A 153 3.13 5.38 -17.88
C ILE A 153 4.51 5.96 -17.60
N ARG A 154 5.21 6.44 -18.65
CA ARG A 154 6.54 7.04 -18.50
C ARG A 154 6.43 8.55 -18.38
N LEU A 155 7.10 9.10 -17.39
CA LEU A 155 7.20 10.54 -17.15
C LEU A 155 8.67 10.96 -17.22
N GLU A 156 8.98 11.95 -18.07
CA GLU A 156 10.30 12.58 -18.15
C GLU A 156 10.14 14.09 -18.01
N ASN A 157 10.90 14.71 -17.10
CA ASN A 157 10.84 16.14 -16.81
C ASN A 157 9.40 16.65 -16.53
N GLY A 158 8.57 15.82 -15.88
CA GLY A 158 7.18 16.15 -15.56
C GLY A 158 6.21 16.05 -16.76
N GLN A 159 6.64 15.54 -17.89
CA GLN A 159 5.84 15.35 -19.09
C GLN A 159 5.63 13.86 -19.39
N LEU A 160 4.48 13.53 -19.93
CA LEU A 160 4.17 12.17 -20.37
C LEU A 160 4.98 11.84 -21.64
N VAL A 161 5.79 10.78 -21.59
CA VAL A 161 6.60 10.30 -22.72
C VAL A 161 6.09 8.91 -23.09
N GLY A 162 5.48 8.80 -24.28
CA GLY A 162 5.01 7.52 -24.79
C GLY A 162 3.85 6.93 -23.98
N GLY A 163 2.64 7.13 -24.40
CA GLY A 163 1.50 6.36 -23.90
C GLY A 163 1.51 4.99 -24.57
N ALA A 164 1.82 3.94 -23.83
CA ALA A 164 1.39 2.63 -24.24
C ALA A 164 -0.12 2.52 -24.08
N ALA A 165 -0.76 2.11 -25.15
CA ALA A 165 -2.18 1.80 -25.20
C ALA A 165 -2.54 0.66 -24.23
#